data_0df67a3f763febeea610dad5f4c3f9a1
#
_entry.id   0df67a3f763febeea610dad5f4c3f9a1
#
_cell.length_a   1.000
_cell.length_b   1.000
_cell.length_c   1.000
_cell.angle_alpha   90.00
_cell.angle_beta   90.00
_cell.angle_gamma   90.00
#
_symmetry.space_group_name_H-M   'P 1'
#
loop_
_entity.id
_entity.type
_entity.pdbx_description
1 polymer ?
#
loop_
_entity_poly.entity_id
_entity_poly.type
_entity_poly.pdbx_seq_one_letter_code
_entity_poly.pdbx_strand_id
1 'polypeptide(L)'
;MGGAFGALGGDISSWNLNPAAVGVFRKSSVTYTSVLNFSGNESGELTARKTSYLIGTVGGVLSGYVKDEKSDWKGFNLGFSYTDLSNNIQNTRQQVYHSPTSLTDVYVWQSQGYKPDELNIFTTGPFYDTYLLYQDENESYHSILETDGETAEWVDQYQEIREKGYLGEFSIAGGTNYKDKLYLGAVLGIQWTYDKQRILYSEIAEENAPSLLDFYEFRQYRRTRGTGINLKLGLIYRPVPAIRLGAAIHLPTWFTMEYTLENSVHTYFTTPTDPSVGRDKQEYEISNRAYGTYYDPYRYLANVRTPWRAFLCWGLVLGQHVMLDVDYEYVDYSFAKYKRPAKWIYGSYEDDWEKDKIKTLSRSVDYDPINRAIRSLYRPTHNLRAGMEVRVNSWVSLRGGYGLQQSPYKHDVASFNKIYTYAGGIGLNVGLFFGDLSYTRRYSKNETCFYNENGITAQPLANKYTEIRLTIGLHIRSL
;
A
#
# COMPACT_ATOMS: atom_id res chain seq x y z
N MET A 1 4.21 21.57 0.98
CA MET A 1 4.35 21.79 -0.48
C MET A 1 3.83 20.58 -1.30
N GLY A 2 2.93 19.77 -0.76
CA GLY A 2 2.30 18.65 -1.49
C GLY A 2 3.26 17.54 -1.95
N GLY A 3 4.46 17.47 -1.36
CA GLY A 3 5.51 16.53 -1.75
C GLY A 3 6.41 17.02 -2.89
N ALA A 4 6.24 18.26 -3.40
CA ALA A 4 7.13 18.88 -4.37
C ALA A 4 8.30 19.55 -3.65
N PHE A 5 9.49 18.96 -3.73
CA PHE A 5 10.70 19.42 -3.06
C PHE A 5 12.00 18.86 -3.69
N GLY A 6 11.89 18.24 -4.84
CA GLY A 6 12.99 17.46 -5.43
C GLY A 6 14.16 18.27 -5.96
N ALA A 7 13.95 19.55 -6.33
CA ALA A 7 15.02 20.45 -6.75
C ALA A 7 15.45 21.41 -5.65
N LEU A 8 14.66 21.64 -4.61
CA LEU A 8 14.98 22.62 -3.55
C LEU A 8 15.94 22.05 -2.51
N GLY A 9 15.70 20.86 -1.99
CA GLY A 9 16.52 20.22 -0.98
C GLY A 9 16.55 20.96 0.37
N GLY A 10 17.40 20.51 1.29
CA GLY A 10 17.58 21.17 2.60
C GLY A 10 16.56 20.76 3.67
N ASP A 11 15.74 19.76 3.41
CA ASP A 11 14.88 19.08 4.37
C ASP A 11 15.24 17.60 4.42
N ILE A 12 15.19 16.98 5.62
CA ILE A 12 15.58 15.57 5.81
C ILE A 12 14.67 14.63 5.00
N SER A 13 13.37 14.94 4.90
CA SER A 13 12.44 14.13 4.12
C SER A 13 12.66 14.23 2.61
N SER A 14 13.30 15.28 2.11
CA SER A 14 13.49 15.53 0.68
C SER A 14 14.47 14.56 0.02
N TRP A 15 15.42 13.98 0.76
CA TRP A 15 16.35 13.00 0.17
C TRP A 15 15.67 11.65 -0.18
N ASN A 16 14.48 11.40 0.36
CA ASN A 16 13.66 10.28 -0.08
C ASN A 16 13.07 10.47 -1.47
N LEU A 17 13.03 11.72 -1.97
CA LEU A 17 12.63 12.07 -3.33
C LEU A 17 13.86 12.24 -4.23
N ASN A 18 14.79 13.11 -3.82
CA ASN A 18 16.05 13.34 -4.53
C ASN A 18 17.24 13.31 -3.56
N PRO A 19 18.07 12.27 -3.61
CA PRO A 19 19.24 12.13 -2.73
C PRO A 19 20.20 13.31 -2.74
N ALA A 20 20.30 14.07 -3.83
CA ALA A 20 21.15 15.26 -3.89
C ALA A 20 20.76 16.36 -2.90
N ALA A 21 19.54 16.27 -2.35
CA ALA A 21 19.09 17.17 -1.28
C ALA A 21 19.98 17.14 -0.04
N VAL A 22 20.67 16.02 0.22
CA VAL A 22 21.66 15.91 1.31
C VAL A 22 22.83 16.88 1.07
N GLY A 23 23.27 17.03 -0.18
CA GLY A 23 24.37 17.95 -0.54
C GLY A 23 24.04 19.44 -0.35
N VAL A 24 22.76 19.79 -0.20
CA VAL A 24 22.33 21.19 -0.02
C VAL A 24 22.51 21.68 1.40
N PHE A 25 22.61 20.80 2.39
CA PHE A 25 22.78 21.18 3.79
C PHE A 25 24.10 21.90 4.03
N ARG A 26 24.04 23.03 4.76
CA ARG A 26 25.17 23.84 5.20
C ARG A 26 25.35 23.85 6.71
N LYS A 27 24.43 23.27 7.44
CA LYS A 27 24.44 23.14 8.90
C LYS A 27 23.98 21.75 9.26
N SER A 28 24.54 21.20 10.30
CA SER A 28 24.02 19.98 10.90
C SER A 28 22.64 20.25 11.48
N SER A 29 21.73 19.29 11.38
CA SER A 29 20.37 19.43 11.90
C SER A 29 19.79 18.10 12.30
N VAL A 30 18.86 18.13 13.25
CA VAL A 30 18.03 17.00 13.64
C VAL A 30 16.56 17.39 13.53
N THR A 31 15.70 16.41 13.23
CA THR A 31 14.27 16.65 13.06
C THR A 31 13.46 15.48 13.55
N TYR A 32 12.27 15.78 14.04
CA TYR A 32 11.24 14.85 14.42
C TYR A 32 9.90 15.29 13.84
N THR A 33 9.19 14.37 13.19
CA THR A 33 7.87 14.62 12.63
C THR A 33 6.87 13.62 13.20
N SER A 34 5.80 14.10 13.77
CA SER A 34 4.62 13.32 14.13
C SER A 34 3.51 13.49 13.10
N VAL A 35 2.70 12.44 12.91
CA VAL A 35 1.63 12.40 11.91
C VAL A 35 0.36 11.89 12.55
N LEU A 36 -0.71 12.66 12.40
CA LEU A 36 -2.07 12.26 12.73
C LEU A 36 -2.85 12.04 11.43
N ASN A 37 -3.33 10.83 11.23
CA ASN A 37 -4.06 10.43 10.03
C ASN A 37 -5.53 10.21 10.31
N PHE A 38 -6.36 10.64 9.36
CA PHE A 38 -7.79 10.39 9.31
C PHE A 38 -8.11 9.79 7.94
N SER A 39 -8.50 8.52 7.89
CA SER A 39 -9.04 7.89 6.70
C SER A 39 -10.55 7.83 6.77
N GLY A 40 -11.21 8.07 5.65
CA GLY A 40 -12.66 7.95 5.50
C GLY A 40 -12.99 7.38 4.13
N ASN A 41 -13.73 6.27 4.11
CA ASN A 41 -14.18 5.61 2.90
C ASN A 41 -15.72 5.66 2.88
N GLU A 42 -16.27 6.06 1.75
CA GLU A 42 -17.72 6.23 1.54
C GLU A 42 -18.15 5.39 0.34
N SER A 43 -19.12 4.52 0.54
CA SER A 43 -19.76 3.71 -0.51
C SER A 43 -21.27 3.70 -0.29
N GLY A 44 -22.02 4.30 -1.20
CA GLY A 44 -23.44 4.56 -1.01
C GLY A 44 -23.68 5.37 0.27
N GLU A 45 -24.54 4.85 1.15
CA GLU A 45 -24.85 5.45 2.46
C GLU A 45 -23.86 5.07 3.56
N LEU A 46 -22.98 4.08 3.30
CA LEU A 46 -22.04 3.59 4.29
C LEU A 46 -20.79 4.46 4.34
N THR A 47 -20.38 4.79 5.55
CA THR A 47 -19.13 5.49 5.84
C THR A 47 -18.31 4.72 6.85
N ALA A 48 -17.05 4.47 6.54
CA ALA A 48 -16.08 3.92 7.48
C ALA A 48 -14.97 4.92 7.74
N ARG A 49 -14.67 5.17 9.03
CA ARG A 49 -13.61 6.13 9.44
C ARG A 49 -12.58 5.45 10.32
N LYS A 50 -11.33 5.87 10.20
CA LYS A 50 -10.23 5.41 11.05
C LYS A 50 -9.28 6.57 11.34
N THR A 51 -8.88 6.70 12.61
CA THR A 51 -7.82 7.63 13.04
C THR A 51 -6.60 6.84 13.47
N SER A 52 -5.41 7.33 13.14
CA SER A 52 -4.14 6.73 13.55
C SER A 52 -3.08 7.78 13.79
N TYR A 53 -2.20 7.50 14.75
CA TYR A 53 -1.01 8.30 15.05
C TYR A 53 0.24 7.52 14.64
N LEU A 54 1.19 8.20 13.99
CA LEU A 54 2.42 7.63 13.48
C LEU A 54 3.60 8.57 13.70
N ILE A 55 4.79 8.00 13.72
CA ILE A 55 6.04 8.75 13.59
C ILE A 55 6.34 8.87 12.10
N GLY A 56 6.28 10.08 11.56
CA GLY A 56 6.50 10.35 10.14
C GLY A 56 7.98 10.27 9.77
N THR A 57 8.80 11.08 10.41
CA THR A 57 10.25 11.12 10.15
C THR A 57 11.01 11.45 11.43
N VAL A 58 12.08 10.72 11.67
CA VAL A 58 13.09 11.06 12.68
C VAL A 58 14.44 10.98 12.01
N GLY A 59 15.26 12.01 12.11
CA GLY A 59 16.55 11.95 11.44
C GLY A 59 17.48 13.10 11.78
N GLY A 60 18.68 12.99 11.27
CA GLY A 60 19.70 14.02 11.40
C GLY A 60 20.66 14.03 10.21
N VAL A 61 21.27 15.17 9.99
CA VAL A 61 22.35 15.36 9.03
C VAL A 61 23.55 16.02 9.71
N LEU A 62 24.70 15.46 9.47
CA LEU A 62 25.99 16.03 9.81
C LEU A 62 26.53 16.72 8.56
N SER A 63 26.80 18.04 8.67
CA SER A 63 27.27 18.84 7.56
C SER A 63 28.70 19.30 7.79
N GLY A 64 29.59 18.87 6.88
CA GLY A 64 30.98 19.32 6.79
C GLY A 64 31.11 20.37 5.69
N TYR A 65 30.64 21.59 5.92
CA TYR A 65 30.73 22.67 4.95
C TYR A 65 32.13 23.32 4.97
N VAL A 66 32.82 23.28 3.83
CA VAL A 66 34.17 23.82 3.63
C VAL A 66 34.08 25.32 3.25
N LYS A 67 34.58 26.17 4.10
CA LYS A 67 34.60 27.64 3.88
C LYS A 67 35.78 28.12 3.02
N ASP A 68 36.71 27.23 2.66
CA ASP A 68 37.86 27.58 1.83
C ASP A 68 37.41 27.97 0.42
N GLU A 69 37.70 29.23 0.05
CA GLU A 69 37.37 29.76 -1.27
C GLU A 69 38.11 29.04 -2.40
N LYS A 70 39.30 28.48 -2.11
CA LYS A 70 40.15 27.77 -3.09
C LYS A 70 39.63 26.36 -3.40
N SER A 71 38.84 25.75 -2.54
CA SER A 71 38.28 24.45 -2.79
C SER A 71 37.03 24.52 -3.66
N ASP A 72 36.98 23.76 -4.73
CA ASP A 72 35.80 23.58 -5.57
C ASP A 72 34.71 22.75 -4.87
N TRP A 73 35.12 21.84 -4.02
CA TRP A 73 34.21 21.05 -3.18
C TRP A 73 33.85 21.83 -1.92
N LYS A 74 32.59 22.26 -1.83
CA LYS A 74 32.09 23.14 -0.75
C LYS A 74 31.49 22.39 0.43
N GLY A 75 31.22 21.09 0.30
CA GLY A 75 30.66 20.33 1.43
C GLY A 75 30.53 18.85 1.17
N PHE A 76 30.61 18.08 2.26
CA PHE A 76 30.30 16.66 2.34
C PHE A 76 29.36 16.44 3.52
N ASN A 77 28.22 15.87 3.26
CA ASN A 77 27.17 15.69 4.24
C ASN A 77 26.84 14.20 4.40
N LEU A 78 26.57 13.78 5.63
CA LEU A 78 26.13 12.44 5.98
C LEU A 78 24.82 12.54 6.76
N GLY A 79 23.81 11.81 6.32
CA GLY A 79 22.48 11.82 6.93
C GLY A 79 22.02 10.42 7.35
N PHE A 80 21.21 10.39 8.40
CA PHE A 80 20.53 9.19 8.89
C PHE A 80 19.08 9.54 9.18
N SER A 81 18.15 8.74 8.72
CA SER A 81 16.74 8.92 9.06
C SER A 81 15.96 7.62 9.10
N TYR A 82 14.94 7.63 9.91
CA TYR A 82 13.76 6.80 9.77
C TYR A 82 12.64 7.62 9.13
N THR A 83 11.95 7.06 8.14
CA THR A 83 10.79 7.70 7.50
C THR A 83 9.68 6.68 7.27
N ASP A 84 8.46 7.04 7.68
CA ASP A 84 7.25 6.36 7.23
C ASP A 84 6.95 6.79 5.78
N LEU A 85 7.20 5.86 4.84
CA LEU A 85 7.04 6.12 3.41
C LEU A 85 5.59 6.00 2.96
N SER A 86 4.84 5.10 3.59
CA SER A 86 3.44 4.85 3.28
C SER A 86 2.76 4.13 4.42
N ASN A 87 1.54 4.52 4.70
CA ASN A 87 0.68 3.80 5.62
C ASN A 87 -0.67 3.52 4.96
N ASN A 88 -1.24 2.35 5.27
CA ASN A 88 -2.55 1.90 4.82
C ASN A 88 -3.35 1.48 6.05
N ILE A 89 -3.87 2.48 6.78
CA ILE A 89 -4.68 2.27 7.98
C ILE A 89 -6.08 2.78 7.68
N GLN A 90 -6.95 1.88 7.25
CA GLN A 90 -8.30 2.24 6.82
C GLN A 90 -9.30 1.12 7.08
N ASN A 91 -10.56 1.49 7.09
CA ASN A 91 -11.69 0.58 7.07
C ASN A 91 -12.56 0.93 5.85
N THR A 92 -13.10 -0.09 5.19
CA THR A 92 -14.06 0.07 4.09
C THR A 92 -15.29 -0.77 4.40
N ARG A 93 -16.47 -0.24 4.12
CA ARG A 93 -17.75 -0.95 4.25
C ARG A 93 -18.54 -0.73 2.98
N GLN A 94 -19.13 -1.79 2.48
CA GLN A 94 -19.94 -1.78 1.27
C GLN A 94 -21.12 -2.72 1.46
N GLN A 95 -22.22 -2.39 0.81
CA GLN A 95 -23.45 -3.17 0.83
C GLN A 95 -24.16 -3.08 -0.50
N VAL A 96 -24.71 -4.19 -0.95
CA VAL A 96 -25.61 -4.27 -2.09
C VAL A 96 -26.85 -4.99 -1.62
N TYR A 97 -27.98 -4.35 -1.77
CA TYR A 97 -29.27 -4.96 -1.47
C TYR A 97 -29.81 -5.63 -2.71
N HIS A 98 -30.45 -6.77 -2.50
CA HIS A 98 -31.22 -7.46 -3.52
C HIS A 98 -30.35 -7.76 -4.76
N SER A 99 -29.21 -8.42 -4.55
CA SER A 99 -28.30 -8.84 -5.60
C SER A 99 -28.83 -10.10 -6.29
N PRO A 100 -28.87 -10.12 -7.64
CA PRO A 100 -29.27 -11.32 -8.38
C PRO A 100 -28.12 -12.33 -8.53
N THR A 101 -26.94 -12.06 -7.98
CA THR A 101 -25.75 -12.91 -8.05
C THR A 101 -25.16 -13.14 -6.67
N SER A 102 -24.52 -14.27 -6.46
CA SER A 102 -23.85 -14.67 -5.22
C SER A 102 -22.37 -14.98 -5.47
N LEU A 103 -21.54 -14.84 -4.43
CA LEU A 103 -20.16 -15.34 -4.47
C LEU A 103 -20.11 -16.87 -4.69
N THR A 104 -21.17 -17.58 -4.31
CA THR A 104 -21.27 -19.03 -4.54
C THR A 104 -21.24 -19.36 -6.02
N ASP A 105 -21.81 -18.51 -6.90
CA ASP A 105 -21.82 -18.72 -8.36
C ASP A 105 -20.39 -18.77 -8.93
N VAL A 106 -19.52 -17.86 -8.44
CA VAL A 106 -18.09 -17.85 -8.80
C VAL A 106 -17.42 -19.16 -8.39
N TYR A 107 -17.74 -19.64 -7.18
CA TYR A 107 -17.11 -20.86 -6.67
C TYR A 107 -17.68 -22.13 -7.28
N VAL A 108 -18.94 -22.14 -7.68
CA VAL A 108 -19.51 -23.19 -8.54
C VAL A 108 -18.70 -23.31 -9.82
N TRP A 109 -18.49 -22.20 -10.52
CA TRP A 109 -17.71 -22.19 -11.76
C TRP A 109 -16.26 -22.65 -11.55
N GLN A 110 -15.62 -22.26 -10.45
CA GLN A 110 -14.26 -22.66 -10.12
C GLN A 110 -14.13 -24.12 -9.68
N SER A 111 -15.21 -24.75 -9.23
CA SER A 111 -15.23 -26.14 -8.74
C SER A 111 -15.43 -27.12 -9.85
N GLN A 112 -16.01 -26.73 -11.00
CA GLN A 112 -16.34 -27.65 -12.09
C GLN A 112 -15.11 -28.44 -12.56
N GLY A 113 -15.28 -29.76 -12.69
CA GLY A 113 -14.26 -30.69 -13.17
C GLY A 113 -13.23 -31.12 -12.12
N TYR A 114 -13.34 -30.64 -10.87
CA TYR A 114 -12.52 -31.09 -9.74
C TYR A 114 -13.32 -32.08 -8.87
N LYS A 115 -12.61 -32.99 -8.22
CA LYS A 115 -13.20 -33.82 -7.16
C LYS A 115 -13.28 -33.03 -5.85
N PRO A 116 -14.16 -33.43 -4.90
CA PRO A 116 -14.26 -32.74 -3.60
C PRO A 116 -12.95 -32.61 -2.83
N ASP A 117 -12.06 -33.61 -2.90
CA ASP A 117 -10.75 -33.63 -2.28
C ASP A 117 -9.67 -32.80 -3.01
N GLU A 118 -9.96 -32.36 -4.24
CA GLU A 118 -9.10 -31.50 -5.05
C GLU A 118 -9.49 -30.02 -4.99
N LEU A 119 -10.61 -29.69 -4.32
CA LEU A 119 -11.09 -28.33 -4.18
C LEU A 119 -10.09 -27.43 -3.46
N ASN A 120 -10.11 -26.15 -3.81
CA ASN A 120 -9.19 -25.16 -3.22
C ASN A 120 -9.51 -24.92 -1.75
N ILE A 121 -8.53 -25.20 -0.88
CA ILE A 121 -8.64 -25.09 0.58
C ILE A 121 -8.92 -23.66 1.10
N PHE A 122 -8.77 -22.64 0.29
CA PHE A 122 -9.03 -21.23 0.65
C PHE A 122 -10.39 -20.73 0.17
N THR A 123 -11.02 -21.40 -0.78
CA THR A 123 -12.24 -20.94 -1.43
C THR A 123 -13.27 -22.05 -1.55
N THR A 124 -13.20 -22.86 -2.60
CA THR A 124 -14.23 -23.84 -2.97
C THR A 124 -14.38 -24.97 -1.95
N GLY A 125 -13.31 -25.44 -1.33
CA GLY A 125 -13.36 -26.49 -0.30
C GLY A 125 -14.20 -26.07 0.92
N PRO A 126 -13.89 -24.95 1.61
CA PRO A 126 -14.71 -24.47 2.74
C PRO A 126 -16.18 -24.23 2.38
N PHE A 127 -16.48 -23.77 1.17
CA PHE A 127 -17.87 -23.59 0.72
C PHE A 127 -18.58 -24.92 0.50
N TYR A 128 -17.88 -25.92 -0.03
CA TYR A 128 -18.43 -27.26 -0.17
C TYR A 128 -18.68 -27.92 1.19
N ASP A 129 -17.73 -27.88 2.10
CA ASP A 129 -17.82 -28.52 3.41
C ASP A 129 -18.82 -27.83 4.37
N THR A 130 -19.24 -26.60 4.05
CA THR A 130 -20.30 -25.90 4.80
C THR A 130 -21.63 -25.90 4.07
N TYR A 131 -21.79 -26.74 3.07
CA TYR A 131 -23.01 -26.97 2.29
C TYR A 131 -23.51 -25.77 1.49
N LEU A 132 -22.67 -24.77 1.21
CA LEU A 132 -22.97 -23.70 0.26
C LEU A 132 -22.88 -24.17 -1.18
N LEU A 133 -22.01 -25.17 -1.44
CA LEU A 133 -21.94 -25.90 -2.70
C LEU A 133 -22.28 -27.37 -2.49
N TYR A 134 -22.87 -27.98 -3.51
CA TYR A 134 -23.10 -29.42 -3.54
C TYR A 134 -22.79 -29.97 -4.95
N GLN A 135 -22.60 -31.28 -5.04
CA GLN A 135 -22.37 -31.97 -6.28
C GLN A 135 -23.56 -32.88 -6.61
N ASP A 136 -24.08 -32.82 -7.83
CA ASP A 136 -25.16 -33.67 -8.30
C ASP A 136 -24.66 -35.06 -8.72
N GLU A 137 -25.59 -35.92 -9.17
CA GLU A 137 -25.31 -37.29 -9.65
C GLU A 137 -24.40 -37.30 -10.90
N ASN A 138 -24.30 -36.19 -11.64
CA ASN A 138 -23.47 -36.03 -12.82
C ASN A 138 -22.09 -35.44 -12.51
N GLU A 139 -21.72 -35.35 -11.23
CA GLU A 139 -20.49 -34.74 -10.75
C GLU A 139 -20.38 -33.21 -11.03
N SER A 140 -21.51 -32.55 -11.33
CA SER A 140 -21.58 -31.10 -11.51
C SER A 140 -21.81 -30.39 -10.19
N TYR A 141 -21.08 -29.28 -9.98
CA TYR A 141 -21.26 -28.46 -8.77
C TYR A 141 -22.36 -27.43 -8.99
N HIS A 142 -23.14 -27.23 -7.94
CA HIS A 142 -24.23 -26.25 -7.85
C HIS A 142 -24.12 -25.46 -6.58
N SER A 143 -24.71 -24.26 -6.58
CA SER A 143 -24.92 -23.45 -5.38
C SER A 143 -26.19 -23.89 -4.66
N ILE A 144 -26.20 -23.78 -3.35
CA ILE A 144 -27.45 -23.90 -2.58
C ILE A 144 -28.41 -22.73 -2.85
N LEU A 145 -27.86 -21.57 -3.21
CA LEU A 145 -28.60 -20.39 -3.68
C LEU A 145 -28.78 -20.55 -5.19
N GLU A 146 -30.00 -20.73 -5.64
CA GLU A 146 -30.30 -20.72 -7.08
C GLU A 146 -30.47 -19.27 -7.53
N THR A 147 -29.46 -18.73 -8.20
CA THR A 147 -29.48 -17.34 -8.71
C THR A 147 -29.90 -17.25 -10.18
N ASP A 148 -29.98 -18.42 -10.88
CA ASP A 148 -30.40 -18.53 -12.27
C ASP A 148 -31.73 -19.28 -12.41
N GLY A 149 -32.74 -18.63 -12.99
CA GLY A 149 -33.98 -19.27 -13.32
C GLY A 149 -35.27 -18.59 -12.79
N GLU A 150 -36.41 -19.26 -12.90
CA GLU A 150 -37.69 -18.73 -12.46
C GLU A 150 -37.83 -18.63 -10.93
N THR A 151 -36.93 -19.29 -10.19
CA THR A 151 -36.88 -19.32 -8.70
C THR A 151 -35.60 -18.71 -8.14
N ALA A 152 -34.95 -17.79 -8.90
CA ALA A 152 -33.73 -17.16 -8.46
C ALA A 152 -33.85 -16.53 -7.06
N GLU A 153 -32.93 -16.90 -6.16
CA GLU A 153 -32.85 -16.35 -4.83
C GLU A 153 -31.98 -15.09 -4.85
N TRP A 154 -32.54 -14.01 -4.36
CA TRP A 154 -31.82 -12.75 -4.19
C TRP A 154 -31.14 -12.71 -2.82
N VAL A 155 -29.99 -12.04 -2.77
CA VAL A 155 -29.23 -11.94 -1.54
C VAL A 155 -28.83 -10.49 -1.21
N ASP A 156 -28.83 -10.16 0.06
CA ASP A 156 -28.23 -8.92 0.53
C ASP A 156 -26.76 -9.17 0.85
N GLN A 157 -25.89 -8.44 0.20
CA GLN A 157 -24.43 -8.59 0.28
C GLN A 157 -23.82 -7.50 1.15
N TYR A 158 -22.93 -7.88 2.04
CA TYR A 158 -22.18 -6.96 2.89
C TYR A 158 -20.70 -7.32 2.89
N GLN A 159 -19.84 -6.30 2.81
CA GLN A 159 -18.39 -6.46 2.96
C GLN A 159 -17.81 -5.42 3.90
N GLU A 160 -17.01 -5.85 4.87
CA GLU A 160 -16.16 -5.00 5.67
C GLU A 160 -14.70 -5.38 5.48
N ILE A 161 -13.87 -4.41 5.06
CA ILE A 161 -12.42 -4.57 4.93
C ILE A 161 -11.76 -3.70 5.98
N ARG A 162 -10.92 -4.31 6.83
CA ARG A 162 -10.09 -3.62 7.82
C ARG A 162 -8.63 -3.81 7.48
N GLU A 163 -7.96 -2.71 7.19
CA GLU A 163 -6.56 -2.70 6.81
C GLU A 163 -5.71 -1.96 7.83
N LYS A 164 -4.54 -2.52 8.11
CA LYS A 164 -3.51 -1.90 8.91
C LYS A 164 -2.16 -2.27 8.33
N GLY A 165 -1.56 -1.31 7.62
CA GLY A 165 -0.27 -1.49 6.96
C GLY A 165 0.63 -0.28 7.14
N TYR A 166 1.93 -0.51 7.07
CA TYR A 166 2.96 0.52 6.99
C TYR A 166 4.17 0.04 6.19
N LEU A 167 4.85 1.00 5.58
CA LEU A 167 6.14 0.83 4.93
C LEU A 167 7.09 1.87 5.51
N GLY A 168 8.03 1.43 6.32
CA GLY A 168 9.07 2.26 6.89
C GLY A 168 10.40 2.09 6.17
N GLU A 169 11.25 3.11 6.21
CA GLU A 169 12.61 3.06 5.67
C GLU A 169 13.60 3.69 6.65
N PHE A 170 14.65 2.95 6.96
CA PHE A 170 15.85 3.51 7.54
C PHE A 170 16.83 3.86 6.42
N SER A 171 17.24 5.12 6.36
CA SER A 171 18.08 5.65 5.28
C SER A 171 19.45 6.07 5.81
N ILE A 172 20.49 5.67 5.07
CA ILE A 172 21.85 6.22 5.19
C ILE A 172 22.09 7.04 3.93
N ALA A 173 22.32 8.33 4.08
CA ALA A 173 22.37 9.28 3.01
C ALA A 173 23.72 10.00 2.97
N GLY A 174 24.35 10.05 1.82
CA GLY A 174 25.57 10.82 1.57
C GLY A 174 25.38 11.84 0.47
N GLY A 175 25.93 13.02 0.62
CA GLY A 175 25.82 14.05 -0.40
C GLY A 175 26.99 15.04 -0.40
N THR A 176 27.21 15.65 -1.56
CA THR A 176 28.30 16.61 -1.75
C THR A 176 27.85 17.80 -2.58
N ASN A 177 28.60 18.89 -2.44
CA ASN A 177 28.37 20.17 -3.10
C ASN A 177 29.62 20.60 -3.85
N TYR A 178 29.52 20.74 -5.16
CA TYR A 178 30.59 21.24 -6.04
C TYR A 178 30.27 22.64 -6.57
N LYS A 179 31.10 23.62 -6.20
CA LYS A 179 31.00 25.04 -6.61
C LYS A 179 29.67 25.72 -6.29
N ASP A 180 28.89 25.21 -5.32
CA ASP A 180 27.52 25.67 -5.07
C ASP A 180 26.59 25.62 -6.32
N LYS A 181 26.97 24.83 -7.34
CA LYS A 181 26.26 24.67 -8.60
C LYS A 181 25.78 23.25 -8.83
N LEU A 182 26.57 22.26 -8.45
CA LEU A 182 26.22 20.84 -8.63
C LEU A 182 26.18 20.14 -7.26
N TYR A 183 25.06 19.55 -6.95
CA TYR A 183 24.86 18.75 -5.77
C TYR A 183 24.62 17.30 -6.21
N LEU A 184 25.34 16.37 -5.61
CA LEU A 184 25.21 14.94 -5.86
C LEU A 184 24.88 14.23 -4.55
N GLY A 185 24.10 13.18 -4.62
CA GLY A 185 23.76 12.39 -3.46
C GLY A 185 23.39 10.96 -3.78
N ALA A 186 23.57 10.12 -2.76
CA ALA A 186 23.16 8.73 -2.75
C ALA A 186 22.49 8.40 -1.40
N VAL A 187 21.48 7.53 -1.44
CA VAL A 187 20.79 7.01 -0.27
C VAL A 187 20.69 5.51 -0.37
N LEU A 188 21.21 4.83 0.65
CA LEU A 188 20.97 3.41 0.89
C LEU A 188 19.76 3.30 1.83
N GLY A 189 18.68 2.66 1.37
CA GLY A 189 17.46 2.45 2.13
C GLY A 189 17.32 0.99 2.57
N ILE A 190 17.05 0.79 3.85
CA ILE A 190 16.62 -0.47 4.41
C ILE A 190 15.15 -0.33 4.75
N GLN A 191 14.30 -1.04 4.03
CA GLN A 191 12.84 -0.96 4.16
C GLN A 191 12.30 -2.15 4.92
N TRP A 192 11.24 -1.91 5.68
CA TRP A 192 10.41 -2.98 6.22
C TRP A 192 8.95 -2.64 6.01
N THR A 193 8.18 -3.67 5.72
CA THR A 193 6.75 -3.55 5.53
C THR A 193 6.01 -4.54 6.40
N TYR A 194 4.86 -4.11 6.85
CA TYR A 194 3.87 -4.92 7.53
C TYR A 194 2.50 -4.54 7.01
N ASP A 195 1.72 -5.50 6.58
CA ASP A 195 0.34 -5.31 6.17
C ASP A 195 -0.52 -6.43 6.75
N LYS A 196 -1.66 -6.04 7.29
CA LYS A 196 -2.67 -6.92 7.85
C LYS A 196 -4.04 -6.49 7.31
N GLN A 197 -4.67 -7.40 6.58
CA GLN A 197 -6.00 -7.21 6.05
C GLN A 197 -6.94 -8.26 6.65
N ARG A 198 -8.13 -7.82 7.04
CA ARG A 198 -9.24 -8.68 7.41
C ARG A 198 -10.42 -8.29 6.55
N ILE A 199 -11.00 -9.26 5.89
CA ILE A 199 -12.21 -9.12 5.09
C ILE A 199 -13.26 -9.98 5.76
N LEU A 200 -14.40 -9.37 6.05
CA LEU A 200 -15.65 -10.05 6.35
C LEU A 200 -16.56 -9.81 5.15
N TYR A 201 -16.94 -10.88 4.49
CA TYR A 201 -17.97 -10.88 3.48
C TYR A 201 -19.14 -11.70 3.99
N SER A 202 -20.37 -11.24 3.79
CA SER A 202 -21.57 -12.00 4.14
C SER A 202 -22.67 -11.81 3.11
N GLU A 203 -23.44 -12.84 2.92
CA GLU A 203 -24.71 -12.83 2.19
C GLU A 203 -25.83 -13.28 3.10
N ILE A 204 -26.94 -12.56 3.05
CA ILE A 204 -28.16 -12.84 3.78
C ILE A 204 -29.20 -13.23 2.71
N ALA A 205 -29.75 -14.42 2.81
CA ALA A 205 -30.81 -14.88 1.91
C ALA A 205 -32.12 -14.16 2.23
N GLU A 206 -33.04 -14.13 1.27
CA GLU A 206 -34.37 -13.59 1.49
C GLU A 206 -35.17 -14.45 2.51
N GLU A 207 -36.09 -13.81 3.21
CA GLU A 207 -36.98 -14.51 4.12
C GLU A 207 -37.81 -15.56 3.36
N ASN A 208 -37.77 -16.81 3.83
CA ASN A 208 -38.37 -17.99 3.20
C ASN A 208 -37.69 -18.47 1.88
N ALA A 209 -36.40 -18.17 1.71
CA ALA A 209 -35.63 -18.72 0.61
C ALA A 209 -35.74 -20.27 0.56
N PRO A 210 -35.93 -20.88 -0.63
CA PRO A 210 -35.99 -22.35 -0.78
C PRO A 210 -34.75 -23.07 -0.28
N SER A 211 -33.59 -22.43 -0.31
CA SER A 211 -32.32 -22.97 0.20
C SER A 211 -32.30 -23.22 1.70
N LEU A 212 -33.25 -22.66 2.45
CA LEU A 212 -33.27 -22.63 3.93
C LEU A 212 -32.00 -22.00 4.54
N LEU A 213 -31.16 -21.35 3.75
CA LEU A 213 -30.03 -20.57 4.22
C LEU A 213 -30.57 -19.29 4.86
N ASP A 214 -30.11 -18.94 6.07
CA ASP A 214 -30.36 -17.65 6.69
C ASP A 214 -29.29 -16.65 6.23
N PHE A 215 -28.04 -16.99 6.53
CA PHE A 215 -26.89 -16.22 6.02
C PHE A 215 -25.62 -17.06 6.06
N TYR A 216 -24.60 -16.56 5.38
CA TYR A 216 -23.22 -17.04 5.59
C TYR A 216 -22.24 -15.90 5.73
N GLU A 217 -21.13 -16.19 6.38
CA GLU A 217 -19.98 -15.30 6.52
C GLU A 217 -18.73 -15.96 5.97
N PHE A 218 -18.02 -15.27 5.07
CA PHE A 218 -16.71 -15.65 4.59
C PHE A 218 -15.68 -14.68 5.16
N ARG A 219 -14.87 -15.16 6.07
CA ARG A 219 -13.84 -14.39 6.76
C ARG A 219 -12.49 -14.71 6.15
N GLN A 220 -11.76 -13.66 5.74
CA GLN A 220 -10.43 -13.78 5.17
C GLN A 220 -9.44 -12.96 6.01
N TYR A 221 -8.31 -13.55 6.30
CA TYR A 221 -7.21 -12.91 6.99
C TYR A 221 -5.95 -13.05 6.17
N ARG A 222 -5.32 -11.92 5.85
CA ARG A 222 -4.01 -11.86 5.22
C ARG A 222 -3.06 -11.03 6.05
N ARG A 223 -1.89 -11.56 6.32
CA ARG A 223 -0.78 -10.83 6.90
C ARG A 223 0.41 -10.95 5.97
N THR A 224 1.02 -9.81 5.67
CA THR A 224 2.26 -9.72 4.88
C THR A 224 3.28 -8.95 5.71
N ARG A 225 4.49 -9.47 5.79
CA ARG A 225 5.62 -8.78 6.40
C ARG A 225 6.87 -9.00 5.56
N GLY A 226 7.77 -8.03 5.55
CA GLY A 226 8.98 -8.19 4.76
C GLY A 226 10.00 -7.11 5.02
N THR A 227 11.23 -7.40 4.61
CA THR A 227 12.36 -6.48 4.63
C THR A 227 12.97 -6.39 3.24
N GLY A 228 13.47 -5.21 2.89
CA GLY A 228 14.05 -4.96 1.58
C GLY A 228 15.15 -3.92 1.61
N ILE A 229 15.94 -3.92 0.59
CA ILE A 229 17.07 -2.99 0.39
C ILE A 229 16.90 -2.28 -0.95
N ASN A 230 17.20 -0.97 -0.98
CA ASN A 230 17.26 -0.18 -2.21
C ASN A 230 18.42 0.80 -2.20
N LEU A 231 18.71 1.32 -3.38
CA LEU A 231 19.67 2.41 -3.61
C LEU A 231 18.97 3.50 -4.43
N LYS A 232 19.15 4.75 -4.01
CA LYS A 232 18.66 5.94 -4.69
C LYS A 232 19.84 6.83 -5.01
N LEU A 233 19.86 7.41 -6.21
CA LEU A 233 20.88 8.34 -6.67
C LEU A 233 20.21 9.62 -7.14
N GLY A 234 20.87 10.75 -6.93
CA GLY A 234 20.29 12.04 -7.31
C GLY A 234 21.33 13.09 -7.64
N LEU A 235 20.89 14.04 -8.44
CA LEU A 235 21.63 15.26 -8.72
C LEU A 235 20.71 16.49 -8.69
N ILE A 236 21.26 17.63 -8.29
CA ILE A 236 20.64 18.95 -8.46
C ILE A 236 21.69 19.85 -9.09
N TYR A 237 21.32 20.49 -10.21
CA TYR A 237 22.15 21.47 -10.91
C TYR A 237 21.54 22.86 -10.78
N ARG A 238 22.35 23.81 -10.38
CA ARG A 238 21.98 25.20 -10.17
C ARG A 238 22.77 26.11 -11.13
N PRO A 239 22.31 26.27 -12.38
CA PRO A 239 23.01 27.09 -13.38
C PRO A 239 23.14 28.55 -12.93
N VAL A 240 22.06 29.09 -12.36
CA VAL A 240 21.97 30.45 -11.78
C VAL A 240 21.31 30.38 -10.41
N PRO A 241 21.47 31.36 -9.54
CA PRO A 241 20.88 31.36 -8.19
C PRO A 241 19.38 31.10 -8.14
N ALA A 242 18.65 31.53 -9.16
CA ALA A 242 17.20 31.43 -9.22
C ALA A 242 16.70 30.07 -9.72
N ILE A 243 17.48 29.31 -10.52
CA ILE A 243 17.01 28.10 -11.19
C ILE A 243 17.73 26.87 -10.63
N ARG A 244 16.97 25.85 -10.34
CA ARG A 244 17.46 24.53 -9.92
C ARG A 244 16.82 23.44 -10.78
N LEU A 245 17.62 22.54 -11.29
CA LEU A 245 17.21 21.39 -12.08
C LEU A 245 17.65 20.14 -11.34
N GLY A 246 16.68 19.28 -11.00
CA GLY A 246 16.93 18.04 -10.29
C GLY A 246 16.64 16.83 -11.15
N ALA A 247 17.40 15.77 -10.95
CA ALA A 247 17.06 14.44 -11.46
C ALA A 247 17.43 13.39 -10.40
N ALA A 248 16.61 12.35 -10.30
CA ALA A 248 16.88 11.23 -9.41
C ALA A 248 16.42 9.91 -10.03
N ILE A 249 17.11 8.83 -9.67
CA ILE A 249 16.71 7.47 -9.98
C ILE A 249 16.68 6.64 -8.68
N HIS A 250 15.58 5.96 -8.45
CA HIS A 250 15.45 4.97 -7.39
C HIS A 250 15.50 3.59 -8.03
N LEU A 251 16.52 2.84 -7.69
CA LEU A 251 16.62 1.44 -8.12
C LEU A 251 15.49 0.61 -7.44
N PRO A 252 15.15 -0.54 -8.02
CA PRO A 252 14.18 -1.43 -7.40
C PRO A 252 14.54 -1.75 -5.96
N THR A 253 13.53 -1.89 -5.11
CA THR A 253 13.70 -2.51 -3.80
C THR A 253 13.59 -4.03 -3.94
N TRP A 254 14.55 -4.74 -3.40
CA TRP A 254 14.54 -6.20 -3.33
C TRP A 254 14.04 -6.61 -1.94
N PHE A 255 12.78 -7.05 -1.89
CA PHE A 255 12.14 -7.53 -0.67
C PHE A 255 12.22 -9.04 -0.54
N THR A 256 12.38 -9.50 0.70
CA THR A 256 11.97 -10.84 1.14
C THR A 256 10.68 -10.67 1.93
N MET A 257 9.60 -11.31 1.46
CA MET A 257 8.25 -11.19 1.98
C MET A 257 7.79 -12.51 2.55
N GLU A 258 7.13 -12.48 3.69
CA GLU A 258 6.36 -13.58 4.27
C GLU A 258 4.87 -13.27 4.18
N TYR A 259 4.12 -14.21 3.66
CA TYR A 259 2.66 -14.17 3.55
C TYR A 259 2.05 -15.19 4.50
N THR A 260 1.03 -14.78 5.22
CA THR A 260 0.18 -15.66 6.05
C THR A 260 -1.26 -15.47 5.58
N LEU A 261 -1.93 -16.57 5.26
CA LEU A 261 -3.30 -16.60 4.77
C LEU A 261 -4.14 -17.52 5.66
N GLU A 262 -5.31 -17.03 6.04
CA GLU A 262 -6.32 -17.80 6.78
C GLU A 262 -7.70 -17.42 6.25
N ASN A 263 -8.54 -18.40 6.00
CA ASN A 263 -9.91 -18.20 5.58
C ASN A 263 -10.83 -19.11 6.40
N SER A 264 -12.05 -18.65 6.66
CA SER A 264 -13.12 -19.50 7.23
C SER A 264 -14.46 -19.14 6.62
N VAL A 265 -15.29 -20.11 6.47
CA VAL A 265 -16.70 -19.98 6.08
C VAL A 265 -17.56 -20.45 7.22
N HIS A 266 -18.59 -19.67 7.52
CA HIS A 266 -19.57 -19.93 8.56
C HIS A 266 -20.96 -19.80 7.96
N THR A 267 -21.78 -20.85 8.03
CA THR A 267 -23.13 -20.90 7.47
C THR A 267 -24.17 -21.09 8.55
N TYR A 268 -25.30 -20.43 8.39
CA TYR A 268 -26.47 -20.57 9.25
C TYR A 268 -27.70 -20.91 8.42
N PHE A 269 -28.41 -21.93 8.84
CA PHE A 269 -29.66 -22.39 8.22
C PHE A 269 -30.85 -22.15 9.15
N THR A 270 -32.02 -21.83 8.60
CA THR A 270 -33.24 -21.55 9.38
C THR A 270 -33.72 -22.78 10.12
N THR A 271 -33.48 -23.99 9.56
CA THR A 271 -33.82 -25.28 10.22
C THR A 271 -32.71 -26.29 9.94
N PRO A 272 -32.54 -27.34 10.79
CA PRO A 272 -31.74 -28.53 10.47
C PRO A 272 -32.33 -29.18 9.22
N THR A 273 -31.58 -29.21 8.11
CA THR A 273 -32.24 -29.37 6.82
C THR A 273 -32.41 -30.82 6.38
N ASP A 274 -31.44 -31.68 6.60
CA ASP A 274 -31.57 -33.08 6.20
C ASP A 274 -30.52 -33.95 6.86
N PRO A 275 -30.87 -34.78 7.87
CA PRO A 275 -29.95 -35.73 8.49
C PRO A 275 -29.37 -36.77 7.52
N SER A 276 -30.04 -37.05 6.43
CA SER A 276 -29.60 -38.07 5.45
C SER A 276 -28.41 -37.62 4.62
N VAL A 277 -28.22 -36.30 4.46
CA VAL A 277 -27.05 -35.68 3.80
C VAL A 277 -26.07 -35.04 4.77
N GLY A 278 -26.21 -35.35 6.09
CA GLY A 278 -25.30 -34.88 7.10
C GLY A 278 -25.61 -33.48 7.64
N ARG A 279 -26.69 -32.84 7.20
CA ARG A 279 -27.16 -31.54 7.69
C ARG A 279 -28.05 -31.71 8.91
N ASP A 280 -27.47 -32.19 9.99
CA ASP A 280 -28.15 -32.40 11.27
C ASP A 280 -28.06 -31.20 12.22
N LYS A 281 -27.37 -30.14 11.79
CA LYS A 281 -27.17 -28.88 12.54
C LYS A 281 -27.68 -27.68 11.75
N GLN A 282 -27.92 -26.58 12.44
CA GLN A 282 -28.24 -25.29 11.84
C GLN A 282 -26.99 -24.47 11.48
N GLU A 283 -25.83 -24.83 12.04
CA GLU A 283 -24.61 -24.03 11.98
C GLU A 283 -23.42 -24.91 11.61
N TYR A 284 -22.65 -24.46 10.62
CA TYR A 284 -21.40 -25.10 10.18
C TYR A 284 -20.30 -24.07 10.06
N GLU A 285 -19.13 -24.36 10.59
CA GLU A 285 -17.94 -23.53 10.43
C GLU A 285 -16.74 -24.40 10.03
N ILE A 286 -16.06 -23.99 8.96
CA ILE A 286 -14.80 -24.60 8.57
C ILE A 286 -13.77 -23.54 8.18
N SER A 287 -12.52 -23.84 8.42
CA SER A 287 -11.42 -22.96 8.00
C SER A 287 -10.40 -23.73 7.17
N ASN A 288 -9.61 -23.03 6.37
CA ASN A 288 -8.50 -23.62 5.63
C ASN A 288 -7.48 -24.33 6.52
N ARG A 289 -7.46 -24.08 7.81
CA ARG A 289 -6.64 -24.80 8.78
C ARG A 289 -7.09 -26.26 8.94
N ALA A 290 -8.35 -26.56 8.72
CA ALA A 290 -8.87 -27.95 8.82
C ALA A 290 -8.29 -28.87 7.75
N TYR A 291 -7.84 -28.33 6.60
CA TYR A 291 -7.21 -29.10 5.53
C TYR A 291 -5.71 -29.31 5.71
N GLY A 292 -5.10 -28.70 6.73
CA GLY A 292 -3.68 -28.83 7.01
C GLY A 292 -3.39 -29.89 8.06
N THR A 293 -2.18 -30.42 8.04
CA THR A 293 -1.73 -31.49 8.96
C THR A 293 -1.73 -31.08 10.44
N TYR A 294 -1.84 -29.76 10.76
CA TYR A 294 -1.69 -29.24 12.12
C TYR A 294 -2.47 -27.97 12.43
N TYR A 295 -3.57 -27.66 11.75
CA TYR A 295 -4.40 -26.46 12.00
C TYR A 295 -3.62 -25.14 11.94
N ASP A 296 -2.48 -25.11 11.27
CA ASP A 296 -1.62 -23.93 11.18
C ASP A 296 -2.04 -23.03 10.00
N PRO A 297 -1.84 -21.70 10.11
CA PRO A 297 -2.06 -20.81 8.99
C PRO A 297 -1.14 -21.14 7.81
N TYR A 298 -1.63 -20.94 6.60
CA TYR A 298 -0.83 -21.14 5.41
C TYR A 298 0.24 -20.04 5.32
N ARG A 299 1.52 -20.41 5.38
CA ARG A 299 2.65 -19.47 5.31
C ARG A 299 3.59 -19.82 4.17
N TYR A 300 3.99 -18.82 3.43
CA TYR A 300 5.04 -18.95 2.42
C TYR A 300 5.86 -17.68 2.28
N LEU A 301 7.06 -17.83 1.74
CA LEU A 301 7.99 -16.76 1.46
C LEU A 301 8.04 -16.48 -0.04
N ALA A 302 8.24 -15.22 -0.42
CA ALA A 302 8.53 -14.80 -1.77
C ALA A 302 9.56 -13.67 -1.80
N ASN A 303 10.42 -13.64 -2.79
CA ASN A 303 11.21 -12.47 -3.10
C ASN A 303 10.42 -11.56 -4.05
N VAL A 304 10.29 -10.30 -3.71
CA VAL A 304 9.57 -9.30 -4.49
C VAL A 304 10.53 -8.20 -4.91
N ARG A 305 10.60 -7.93 -6.21
CA ARG A 305 11.32 -6.79 -6.75
C ARG A 305 10.32 -5.73 -7.17
N THR A 306 10.43 -4.52 -6.58
CA THR A 306 9.60 -3.38 -6.96
C THR A 306 10.03 -2.77 -8.29
N PRO A 307 9.21 -1.94 -8.94
CA PRO A 307 9.65 -1.11 -10.06
C PRO A 307 10.74 -0.14 -9.67
N TRP A 308 11.55 0.28 -10.65
CA TRP A 308 12.39 1.46 -10.53
C TRP A 308 11.56 2.74 -10.74
N ARG A 309 12.08 3.88 -10.26
CA ARG A 309 11.43 5.19 -10.40
C ARG A 309 12.44 6.21 -10.90
N ALA A 310 11.99 7.12 -11.77
CA ALA A 310 12.77 8.26 -12.21
C ALA A 310 12.04 9.57 -11.88
N PHE A 311 12.82 10.56 -11.50
CA PHE A 311 12.30 11.89 -11.15
C PHE A 311 13.01 12.96 -11.95
N LEU A 312 12.24 13.95 -12.43
CA LEU A 312 12.73 15.20 -12.98
C LEU A 312 12.09 16.33 -12.16
N CYS A 313 12.91 17.26 -11.67
CA CYS A 313 12.50 18.27 -10.74
C CYS A 313 12.93 19.65 -11.21
N TRP A 314 12.07 20.64 -11.10
CA TRP A 314 12.32 22.03 -11.48
C TRP A 314 12.01 22.96 -10.31
N GLY A 315 13.03 23.62 -9.82
CA GLY A 315 12.93 24.60 -8.74
C GLY A 315 13.20 26.01 -9.24
N LEU A 316 12.39 26.96 -8.77
CA LEU A 316 12.59 28.38 -9.01
C LEU A 316 12.61 29.10 -7.66
N VAL A 317 13.66 29.91 -7.45
CA VAL A 317 13.87 30.71 -6.23
C VAL A 317 13.89 32.17 -6.61
N LEU A 318 12.82 32.89 -6.29
CA LEU A 318 12.64 34.30 -6.62
C LEU A 318 13.00 35.16 -5.39
N GLY A 319 14.21 35.73 -5.46
CA GLY A 319 14.76 36.50 -4.34
C GLY A 319 14.89 35.67 -3.07
N GLN A 320 14.44 36.24 -1.93
CA GLN A 320 14.44 35.59 -0.62
C GLN A 320 13.05 35.13 -0.17
N HIS A 321 12.02 35.42 -0.97
CA HIS A 321 10.63 35.33 -0.52
C HIS A 321 9.84 34.20 -1.13
N VAL A 322 10.08 33.82 -2.39
CA VAL A 322 9.23 32.86 -3.08
C VAL A 322 10.07 31.69 -3.62
N MET A 323 9.64 30.49 -3.33
CA MET A 323 10.18 29.26 -3.92
C MET A 323 9.05 28.47 -4.56
N LEU A 324 9.27 28.00 -5.78
CA LEU A 324 8.40 27.11 -6.53
C LEU A 324 9.16 25.83 -6.83
N ASP A 325 8.46 24.72 -6.79
CA ASP A 325 9.00 23.41 -7.20
C ASP A 325 7.95 22.62 -7.95
N VAL A 326 8.39 21.93 -9.02
CA VAL A 326 7.57 21.01 -9.80
C VAL A 326 8.35 19.72 -9.98
N ASP A 327 7.78 18.62 -9.51
CA ASP A 327 8.36 17.29 -9.62
C ASP A 327 7.52 16.40 -10.52
N TYR A 328 8.16 15.82 -11.50
CA TYR A 328 7.62 14.76 -12.34
C TYR A 328 8.24 13.43 -11.95
N GLU A 329 7.40 12.41 -11.76
CA GLU A 329 7.79 11.05 -11.43
C GLU A 329 7.28 10.07 -12.49
N TYR A 330 8.17 9.24 -13.02
CA TYR A 330 7.86 8.11 -13.87
C TYR A 330 8.07 6.80 -13.11
N VAL A 331 7.07 5.92 -13.15
CA VAL A 331 7.12 4.57 -12.57
C VAL A 331 6.47 3.59 -13.52
N ASP A 332 7.17 2.52 -13.89
CA ASP A 332 6.55 1.43 -14.65
C ASP A 332 6.26 0.23 -13.73
N TYR A 333 5.01 0.13 -13.33
CA TYR A 333 4.56 -0.92 -12.40
C TYR A 333 4.60 -2.32 -13.01
N SER A 334 4.64 -2.48 -14.33
CA SER A 334 4.77 -3.77 -15.01
C SER A 334 6.13 -4.46 -14.80
N PHE A 335 7.14 -3.71 -14.29
CA PHE A 335 8.46 -4.23 -13.93
C PHE A 335 8.52 -4.91 -12.56
N ALA A 336 7.45 -4.83 -11.75
CA ALA A 336 7.37 -5.58 -10.51
C ALA A 336 7.48 -7.08 -10.79
N LYS A 337 8.15 -7.83 -9.92
CA LYS A 337 8.38 -9.25 -10.15
C LYS A 337 8.47 -10.04 -8.86
N TYR A 338 7.74 -11.17 -8.83
CA TYR A 338 7.88 -12.20 -7.81
C TYR A 338 8.89 -13.26 -8.23
N LYS A 339 9.66 -13.77 -7.27
CA LYS A 339 10.61 -14.85 -7.44
C LYS A 339 10.62 -15.78 -6.23
N ARG A 340 11.07 -17.00 -6.43
CA ARG A 340 11.34 -17.94 -5.33
C ARG A 340 12.42 -17.38 -4.41
N PRO A 341 12.29 -17.56 -3.08
CA PRO A 341 13.30 -17.15 -2.13
C PRO A 341 14.61 -17.92 -2.31
N ALA A 342 15.72 -17.31 -1.96
CA ALA A 342 17.01 -17.98 -1.91
C ALA A 342 17.06 -19.00 -0.76
N LYS A 343 17.82 -20.09 -0.92
CA LYS A 343 17.86 -21.20 0.05
C LYS A 343 18.28 -20.78 1.46
N TRP A 344 19.17 -19.79 1.62
CA TRP A 344 19.69 -19.31 2.90
C TRP A 344 18.66 -18.56 3.77
N ILE A 345 17.60 -18.04 3.17
CA ILE A 345 16.55 -17.27 3.89
C ILE A 345 15.83 -18.11 4.93
N TYR A 346 15.71 -19.42 4.68
CA TYR A 346 15.03 -20.35 5.61
C TYR A 346 15.80 -20.63 6.90
N GLY A 347 17.06 -20.23 7.00
CA GLY A 347 17.88 -20.40 8.19
C GLY A 347 17.49 -19.59 9.43
N SER A 348 16.57 -18.61 9.27
CA SER A 348 16.14 -17.74 10.37
C SER A 348 14.99 -18.28 11.24
N TYR A 349 14.46 -19.46 10.93
CA TYR A 349 13.43 -20.12 11.74
C TYR A 349 14.07 -21.05 12.76
N GLU A 350 13.61 -20.98 14.01
CA GLU A 350 14.19 -21.72 15.15
C GLU A 350 13.78 -23.20 15.13
N ASP A 351 12.55 -23.49 14.67
CA ASP A 351 12.02 -24.85 14.58
C ASP A 351 12.28 -25.45 13.19
N ASP A 352 12.99 -26.57 13.11
CA ASP A 352 13.31 -27.26 11.86
C ASP A 352 12.05 -27.75 11.12
N TRP A 353 11.00 -28.10 11.84
CA TRP A 353 9.73 -28.53 11.25
C TRP A 353 8.97 -27.34 10.60
N GLU A 354 8.83 -26.22 11.30
CA GLU A 354 8.22 -25.00 10.75
C GLU A 354 8.99 -24.49 9.52
N LYS A 355 10.31 -24.54 9.61
CA LYS A 355 11.23 -24.21 8.52
C LYS A 355 11.02 -25.08 7.27
N ASP A 356 10.91 -26.39 7.42
CA ASP A 356 10.72 -27.31 6.30
C ASP A 356 9.33 -27.17 5.69
N LYS A 357 8.29 -26.92 6.48
CA LYS A 357 6.93 -26.62 6.03
C LYS A 357 6.89 -25.34 5.19
N ILE A 358 7.38 -24.22 5.71
CA ILE A 358 7.43 -22.93 5.00
C ILE A 358 8.25 -23.05 3.73
N LYS A 359 9.37 -23.76 3.76
CA LYS A 359 10.22 -23.99 2.60
C LYS A 359 9.51 -24.81 1.52
N THR A 360 8.78 -25.85 1.90
CA THR A 360 8.01 -26.71 0.99
C THR A 360 6.91 -25.88 0.33
N LEU A 361 6.09 -25.16 1.11
CA LEU A 361 5.05 -24.29 0.61
C LEU A 361 5.61 -23.18 -0.30
N SER A 362 6.71 -22.52 0.10
CA SER A 362 7.32 -21.46 -0.71
C SER A 362 7.85 -21.95 -2.05
N ARG A 363 8.22 -23.24 -2.15
CA ARG A 363 8.71 -23.87 -3.39
C ARG A 363 7.59 -24.35 -4.28
N SER A 364 6.45 -24.73 -3.72
CA SER A 364 5.27 -25.18 -4.49
C SER A 364 4.56 -24.03 -5.20
N VAL A 365 4.72 -22.78 -4.72
CA VAL A 365 4.10 -21.62 -5.37
C VAL A 365 4.72 -21.39 -6.74
N ASP A 366 3.86 -21.38 -7.77
CA ASP A 366 4.22 -20.94 -9.11
C ASP A 366 4.01 -19.43 -9.24
N TYR A 367 5.10 -18.69 -9.46
CA TYR A 367 5.08 -17.23 -9.60
C TYR A 367 4.86 -16.77 -11.04
N ASP A 368 4.87 -17.65 -12.02
CA ASP A 368 4.71 -17.28 -13.43
C ASP A 368 3.33 -16.74 -13.77
N PRO A 369 2.21 -17.33 -13.29
CA PRO A 369 0.88 -16.72 -13.45
C PRO A 369 0.81 -15.32 -12.82
N ILE A 370 1.33 -15.14 -11.61
CA ILE A 370 1.37 -13.85 -10.91
C ILE A 370 2.17 -12.81 -11.73
N ASN A 371 3.34 -13.19 -12.23
CA ASN A 371 4.17 -12.31 -13.04
C ASN A 371 3.54 -12.00 -14.41
N ARG A 372 2.77 -12.91 -14.99
CA ARG A 372 1.96 -12.65 -16.20
C ARG A 372 0.85 -11.65 -15.90
N ALA A 373 0.10 -11.86 -14.81
CA ALA A 373 -0.95 -10.96 -14.36
C ALA A 373 -0.41 -9.53 -14.10
N ILE A 374 0.76 -9.39 -13.45
CA ILE A 374 1.40 -8.09 -13.26
C ILE A 374 1.62 -7.38 -14.59
N ARG A 375 2.19 -8.06 -15.59
CA ARG A 375 2.44 -7.47 -16.92
C ARG A 375 1.15 -7.15 -17.69
N SER A 376 0.10 -7.94 -17.51
CA SER A 376 -1.19 -7.72 -18.19
C SER A 376 -1.99 -6.57 -17.57
N LEU A 377 -1.99 -6.44 -16.24
CA LEU A 377 -2.83 -5.50 -15.50
C LEU A 377 -2.18 -4.13 -15.29
N TYR A 378 -0.85 -4.07 -15.10
CA TYR A 378 -0.17 -2.84 -14.73
C TYR A 378 0.44 -2.10 -15.93
N ARG A 379 0.57 -0.78 -15.79
CA ARG A 379 1.12 0.14 -16.78
C ARG A 379 2.10 1.13 -16.18
N PRO A 380 2.90 1.82 -17.02
CA PRO A 380 3.63 3.02 -16.60
C PRO A 380 2.69 4.10 -16.11
N THR A 381 3.13 4.87 -15.11
CA THR A 381 2.42 6.04 -14.57
C THR A 381 3.29 7.27 -14.61
N HIS A 382 2.60 8.41 -14.78
CA HIS A 382 3.17 9.75 -14.80
C HIS A 382 2.55 10.54 -13.66
N ASN A 383 3.33 10.83 -12.63
CA ASN A 383 2.87 11.55 -11.45
C ASN A 383 3.45 12.96 -11.46
N LEU A 384 2.66 13.94 -11.08
CA LEU A 384 3.05 15.34 -11.04
C LEU A 384 2.78 15.92 -9.66
N ARG A 385 3.73 16.70 -9.15
CA ARG A 385 3.59 17.48 -7.92
C ARG A 385 4.05 18.89 -8.17
N ALA A 386 3.33 19.87 -7.63
CA ALA A 386 3.70 21.27 -7.69
C ALA A 386 3.55 21.87 -6.29
N GLY A 387 4.51 22.71 -5.90
CA GLY A 387 4.52 23.32 -4.58
C GLY A 387 5.10 24.73 -4.60
N MET A 388 4.62 25.54 -3.68
CA MET A 388 5.07 26.90 -3.46
C MET A 388 5.33 27.14 -1.97
N GLU A 389 6.40 27.85 -1.68
CA GLU A 389 6.68 28.45 -0.38
C GLU A 389 6.80 29.95 -0.52
N VAL A 390 6.12 30.70 0.35
CA VAL A 390 6.23 32.15 0.46
C VAL A 390 6.76 32.49 1.86
N ARG A 391 7.93 33.08 1.94
CA ARG A 391 8.48 33.60 3.18
C ARG A 391 7.91 34.98 3.45
N VAL A 392 6.99 35.05 4.40
CA VAL A 392 6.33 36.30 4.80
C VAL A 392 7.33 37.24 5.49
N ASN A 393 8.20 36.66 6.31
CA ASN A 393 9.30 37.33 6.97
C ASN A 393 10.41 36.32 7.32
N SER A 394 11.41 36.71 8.11
CA SER A 394 12.51 35.83 8.52
C SER A 394 12.09 34.65 9.40
N TRP A 395 10.90 34.70 9.98
CA TRP A 395 10.42 33.71 10.95
C TRP A 395 9.28 32.84 10.41
N VAL A 396 8.47 33.35 9.49
CA VAL A 396 7.21 32.72 9.04
C VAL A 396 7.26 32.43 7.55
N SER A 397 6.96 31.19 7.19
CA SER A 397 6.76 30.71 5.82
C SER A 397 5.38 30.12 5.67
N LEU A 398 4.71 30.42 4.56
CA LEU A 398 3.48 29.79 4.13
C LEU A 398 3.77 28.85 2.97
N ARG A 399 3.14 27.67 2.97
CA ARG A 399 3.35 26.65 1.95
C ARG A 399 2.02 26.16 1.39
N GLY A 400 1.99 25.95 0.09
CA GLY A 400 0.87 25.32 -0.62
C GLY A 400 1.39 24.27 -1.58
N GLY A 401 0.56 23.30 -1.93
CA GLY A 401 0.97 22.29 -2.90
C GLY A 401 -0.19 21.46 -3.42
N TYR A 402 0.04 20.94 -4.61
CA TYR A 402 -0.88 20.08 -5.34
C TYR A 402 -0.14 18.89 -5.92
N GLY A 403 -0.79 17.73 -5.92
CA GLY A 403 -0.27 16.49 -6.50
C GLY A 403 -1.32 15.73 -7.27
N LEU A 404 -0.88 15.13 -8.36
CA LEU A 404 -1.67 14.23 -9.20
C LEU A 404 -0.90 12.93 -9.37
N GLN A 405 -1.50 11.81 -8.94
CA GLN A 405 -0.98 10.47 -9.18
C GLN A 405 -1.93 9.70 -10.08
N GLN A 406 -1.37 9.03 -11.10
CA GLN A 406 -2.15 8.19 -12.01
C GLN A 406 -2.33 6.79 -11.43
N SER A 407 -3.42 6.14 -11.84
CA SER A 407 -3.65 4.73 -11.57
C SER A 407 -2.59 3.86 -12.26
N PRO A 408 -2.03 2.86 -11.56
CA PRO A 408 -1.11 1.91 -12.15
C PRO A 408 -1.76 0.87 -13.07
N TYR A 409 -3.08 0.75 -13.09
CA TYR A 409 -3.81 -0.26 -13.86
C TYR A 409 -4.04 0.15 -15.32
N LYS A 410 -4.06 -0.84 -16.24
CA LYS A 410 -4.17 -0.61 -17.69
C LYS A 410 -5.57 -0.28 -18.19
N HIS A 411 -6.62 -0.74 -17.58
CA HIS A 411 -7.97 -0.72 -18.13
C HIS A 411 -8.92 0.28 -17.50
N ASP A 412 -10.04 0.49 -18.22
CA ASP A 412 -11.02 1.55 -17.95
C ASP A 412 -11.67 1.50 -16.56
N VAL A 413 -11.80 0.33 -15.98
CA VAL A 413 -12.24 0.18 -14.58
C VAL A 413 -11.35 0.99 -13.63
N ALA A 414 -10.09 1.18 -14.01
CA ALA A 414 -9.11 1.92 -13.21
C ALA A 414 -8.85 3.36 -13.70
N SER A 415 -9.44 3.80 -14.81
CA SER A 415 -9.20 5.17 -15.33
C SER A 415 -9.66 6.26 -14.38
N PHE A 416 -10.60 5.97 -13.50
CA PHE A 416 -11.09 6.86 -12.45
C PHE A 416 -10.20 6.93 -11.22
N ASN A 417 -9.22 6.04 -11.08
CA ASN A 417 -8.34 5.93 -9.91
C ASN A 417 -7.17 6.92 -9.94
N LYS A 418 -7.45 8.20 -10.19
CA LYS A 418 -6.48 9.27 -9.96
C LYS A 418 -6.55 9.69 -8.51
N ILE A 419 -5.37 9.89 -7.90
CA ILE A 419 -5.27 10.44 -6.55
C ILE A 419 -4.89 11.90 -6.67
N TYR A 420 -5.76 12.75 -6.14
CA TYR A 420 -5.52 14.18 -6.01
C TYR A 420 -5.05 14.48 -4.61
N THR A 421 -3.97 15.25 -4.51
CA THR A 421 -3.40 15.69 -3.23
C THR A 421 -3.43 17.19 -3.15
N TYR A 422 -3.95 17.73 -2.06
CA TYR A 422 -3.93 19.14 -1.72
C TYR A 422 -3.20 19.30 -0.39
N ALA A 423 -2.28 20.25 -0.31
CA ALA A 423 -1.52 20.49 0.90
C ALA A 423 -1.38 21.98 1.20
N GLY A 424 -1.43 22.30 2.48
CA GLY A 424 -1.14 23.63 3.01
C GLY A 424 -0.29 23.52 4.29
N GLY A 425 0.51 24.53 4.61
CA GLY A 425 1.31 24.48 5.81
C GLY A 425 1.90 25.84 6.20
N ILE A 426 2.34 25.91 7.45
CA ILE A 426 3.01 27.05 8.06
C ILE A 426 4.32 26.56 8.64
N GLY A 427 5.41 27.28 8.32
CA GLY A 427 6.74 27.05 8.89
C GLY A 427 7.15 28.21 9.78
N LEU A 428 7.80 27.89 10.89
CA LEU A 428 8.37 28.83 11.85
C LEU A 428 9.86 28.57 11.99
N ASN A 429 10.67 29.65 11.96
CA ASN A 429 12.13 29.62 12.18
C ASN A 429 12.50 30.61 13.26
N VAL A 430 12.99 30.13 14.42
CA VAL A 430 13.36 30.96 15.54
C VAL A 430 14.76 30.57 16.04
N GLY A 431 15.77 31.32 15.60
CA GLY A 431 17.15 31.06 15.97
C GLY A 431 17.69 29.72 15.46
N LEU A 432 17.89 28.77 16.36
CA LEU A 432 18.33 27.41 16.02
C LEU A 432 17.15 26.45 15.82
N PHE A 433 15.96 26.81 16.29
CA PHE A 433 14.76 25.97 16.23
C PHE A 433 13.96 26.26 14.97
N PHE A 434 13.38 25.21 14.40
CA PHE A 434 12.35 25.33 13.38
C PHE A 434 11.20 24.39 13.67
N GLY A 435 10.03 24.77 13.21
CA GLY A 435 8.82 23.96 13.34
C GLY A 435 7.92 24.14 12.13
N ASP A 436 7.23 23.09 11.72
CA ASP A 436 6.31 23.11 10.61
C ASP A 436 5.02 22.40 10.98
N LEU A 437 3.90 23.04 10.69
CA LEU A 437 2.59 22.41 10.75
C LEU A 437 2.04 22.32 9.32
N SER A 438 1.65 21.11 8.88
CA SER A 438 1.08 20.92 7.58
C SER A 438 -0.20 20.08 7.63
N TYR A 439 -1.11 20.41 6.72
CA TYR A 439 -2.32 19.71 6.44
C TYR A 439 -2.26 19.17 5.00
N THR A 440 -2.53 17.88 4.82
CA THR A 440 -2.57 17.25 3.50
C THR A 440 -3.85 16.46 3.36
N ARG A 441 -4.55 16.64 2.25
CA ARG A 441 -5.74 15.85 1.91
C ARG A 441 -5.54 15.14 0.58
N ARG A 442 -5.71 13.81 0.60
CA ARG A 442 -5.74 12.97 -0.59
C ARG A 442 -7.18 12.51 -0.84
N TYR A 443 -7.55 12.51 -2.10
CA TYR A 443 -8.88 12.11 -2.54
C TYR A 443 -8.77 11.23 -3.78
N SER A 444 -9.48 10.09 -3.78
CA SER A 444 -9.66 9.26 -4.98
C SER A 444 -11.08 8.71 -5.03
N LYS A 445 -11.56 8.48 -6.25
CA LYS A 445 -12.79 7.71 -6.50
C LYS A 445 -12.39 6.42 -7.21
N ASN A 446 -12.87 5.32 -6.69
CA ASN A 446 -12.66 4.00 -7.24
C ASN A 446 -14.02 3.37 -7.52
N GLU A 447 -14.05 2.37 -8.36
CA GLU A 447 -15.14 1.42 -8.46
C GLU A 447 -14.63 0.09 -7.94
N THR A 448 -15.44 -0.61 -7.19
CA THR A 448 -15.07 -1.89 -6.59
C THR A 448 -16.23 -2.87 -6.69
N CYS A 449 -15.92 -4.12 -6.96
CA CYS A 449 -16.87 -5.23 -6.93
C CYS A 449 -16.50 -6.15 -5.76
N PHE A 450 -17.47 -6.84 -5.21
CA PHE A 450 -17.20 -7.82 -4.15
C PHE A 450 -16.44 -9.03 -4.69
N TYR A 451 -16.72 -9.42 -5.90
CA TYR A 451 -16.09 -10.51 -6.66
C TYR A 451 -16.15 -10.20 -8.16
N ASN A 452 -15.45 -10.94 -8.98
CA ASN A 452 -15.37 -10.67 -10.41
C ASN A 452 -16.23 -11.69 -11.16
N GLU A 453 -17.44 -11.27 -11.52
CA GLU A 453 -18.38 -12.04 -12.33
C GLU A 453 -19.11 -11.15 -13.32
N ASN A 454 -19.60 -11.72 -14.43
CA ASN A 454 -20.40 -11.00 -15.41
C ASN A 454 -21.77 -10.65 -14.82
N GLY A 455 -22.16 -9.38 -14.91
CA GLY A 455 -23.45 -8.90 -14.41
C GLY A 455 -23.39 -8.17 -13.06
N ILE A 456 -22.25 -8.17 -12.37
CA ILE A 456 -22.10 -7.41 -11.12
C ILE A 456 -21.92 -5.93 -11.40
N THR A 457 -22.74 -5.12 -10.73
CA THR A 457 -22.60 -3.67 -10.78
C THR A 457 -21.47 -3.21 -9.86
N ALA A 458 -20.44 -2.60 -10.44
CA ALA A 458 -19.38 -1.99 -9.67
C ALA A 458 -19.93 -0.89 -8.76
N GLN A 459 -19.57 -0.93 -7.47
CA GLN A 459 -19.99 0.04 -6.50
C GLN A 459 -18.99 1.20 -6.41
N PRO A 460 -19.44 2.46 -6.40
CA PRO A 460 -18.55 3.60 -6.23
C PRO A 460 -17.98 3.63 -4.80
N LEU A 461 -16.67 3.81 -4.69
CA LEU A 461 -15.93 3.96 -3.44
C LEU A 461 -15.14 5.26 -3.46
N ALA A 462 -15.51 6.20 -2.61
CA ALA A 462 -14.75 7.43 -2.42
C ALA A 462 -13.81 7.29 -1.22
N ASN A 463 -12.51 7.42 -1.47
CA ASN A 463 -11.48 7.39 -0.45
C ASN A 463 -11.02 8.81 -0.12
N LYS A 464 -11.10 9.17 1.14
CA LYS A 464 -10.66 10.46 1.70
C LYS A 464 -9.62 10.21 2.75
N TYR A 465 -8.42 10.72 2.54
CA TYR A 465 -7.32 10.55 3.47
C TYR A 465 -6.75 11.92 3.84
N THR A 466 -6.73 12.22 5.13
CA THR A 466 -6.25 13.50 5.67
C THR A 466 -5.12 13.26 6.63
N GLU A 467 -4.03 14.02 6.48
CA GLU A 467 -2.87 14.00 7.37
C GLU A 467 -2.65 15.39 7.96
N ILE A 468 -2.41 15.44 9.26
CA ILE A 468 -1.85 16.60 9.96
C ILE A 468 -0.45 16.20 10.41
N ARG A 469 0.57 16.95 9.98
CA ARG A 469 1.96 16.71 10.33
C ARG A 469 2.52 17.86 11.14
N LEU A 470 3.13 17.55 12.28
CA LEU A 470 3.89 18.48 13.09
C LEU A 470 5.35 18.06 13.05
N THR A 471 6.20 18.92 12.49
CA THR A 471 7.65 18.74 12.48
C THR A 471 8.30 19.74 13.42
N ILE A 472 9.23 19.29 14.22
CA ILE A 472 10.11 20.12 15.03
C ILE A 472 11.56 19.76 14.73
N GLY A 473 12.44 20.73 14.71
CA GLY A 473 13.85 20.47 14.45
C GLY A 473 14.77 21.54 15.05
N LEU A 474 16.04 21.18 15.03
CA LEU A 474 17.13 21.99 15.57
C LEU A 474 18.28 22.05 14.58
N HIS A 475 18.74 23.25 14.25
CA HIS A 475 20.01 23.45 13.57
C HIS A 475 21.15 23.47 14.60
N ILE A 476 22.12 22.59 14.40
CA ILE A 476 23.31 22.53 15.25
C ILE A 476 24.39 23.41 14.57
N ARG A 477 25.04 24.27 15.32
CA ARG A 477 26.16 25.03 14.77
C ARG A 477 27.23 24.06 14.27
N SER A 478 27.71 24.26 13.03
CA SER A 478 28.86 23.53 12.54
C SER A 478 30.04 23.71 13.46
N LEU A 479 30.65 22.63 13.87
CA LEU A 479 31.95 22.66 14.60
C LEU A 479 32.98 23.37 13.76
#